data_ab9b0b6982fe949f18b627fa6d3c5681
#
_entry.id   ab9b0b6982fe949f18b627fa6d3c5681
#
_cell.length_a   1.000
_cell.length_b   1.000
_cell.length_c   1.000
_cell.angle_alpha   90.00
_cell.angle_beta   90.00
_cell.angle_gamma   90.00
#
_symmetry.space_group_name_H-M   'P 1'
#
loop_
_entity.id
_entity.type
_entity.pdbx_description
1 polymer ?
#
loop_
_entity_poly.entity_id
_entity_poly.type
_entity_poly.pdbx_seq_one_letter_code
_entity_poly.pdbx_strand_id
1 'polypeptide(L)'
;APQVAVGMAGAPGHQAATLNADGSAKLEGARGGYGRYPTLGGFDQLSATVGGFWDAMIGEGRDWWITANSDSHVHFSEGGSDFGPGEDSTTCVCADSDHASILEAIRSGRIFVTTGDLISGIKLSLTGTGSARELFPGDRVVVEQGQELQLQVTLNLSGRPNFNGDNPELRRVDIIQGLLFSAENPATDNSNASTRVIDRIQPD
;
A
#
# COMPACT_ATOMS: atom_id res chain seq x y z
N ALA A 1 -13.58 -1.27 18.33
CA ALA A 1 -13.14 0.04 18.82
C ALA A 1 -12.28 0.71 17.74
N PRO A 2 -12.83 1.67 16.97
CA PRO A 2 -12.10 2.30 15.85
C PRO A 2 -10.85 3.07 16.30
N GLN A 3 -10.74 3.36 17.57
CA GLN A 3 -9.55 4.03 18.14
C GLN A 3 -8.40 3.07 18.47
N VAL A 4 -8.61 1.78 18.40
CA VAL A 4 -7.62 0.73 18.72
C VAL A 4 -7.13 0.03 17.47
N ALA A 5 -8.04 -0.30 16.55
CA ALA A 5 -7.72 -0.93 15.28
C ALA A 5 -7.59 0.15 14.21
N VAL A 6 -6.36 0.40 13.74
CA VAL A 6 -6.02 1.45 12.77
C VAL A 6 -5.52 0.88 11.45
N GLY A 7 -5.63 -0.42 11.25
CA GLY A 7 -5.17 -1.03 9.99
C GLY A 7 -5.08 -2.55 10.06
N MET A 8 -4.48 -3.10 9.03
CA MET A 8 -4.28 -4.54 8.87
C MET A 8 -2.94 -4.84 8.19
N ALA A 9 -2.48 -6.08 8.31
CA ALA A 9 -1.39 -6.59 7.48
C ALA A 9 -1.91 -6.79 6.05
N GLY A 10 -1.43 -5.99 5.11
CA GLY A 10 -1.86 -6.02 3.72
C GLY A 10 -0.84 -6.62 2.75
N ALA A 11 0.39 -6.83 3.21
CA ALA A 11 1.47 -7.45 2.45
C ALA A 11 2.17 -8.52 3.30
N PRO A 12 1.60 -9.73 3.43
CA PRO A 12 2.15 -10.84 4.20
C PRO A 12 3.23 -11.57 3.40
N GLY A 13 4.50 -11.35 3.73
CA GLY A 13 5.67 -11.76 2.96
C GLY A 13 5.68 -13.22 2.51
N HIS A 14 5.56 -14.19 3.43
CA HIS A 14 5.65 -15.60 3.06
C HIS A 14 4.45 -16.12 2.24
N GLN A 15 3.36 -15.37 2.16
CA GLN A 15 2.19 -15.67 1.34
C GLN A 15 2.31 -15.12 -0.10
N ALA A 16 3.43 -14.46 -0.43
CA ALA A 16 3.60 -13.80 -1.70
C ALA A 16 3.51 -14.79 -2.88
N ALA A 17 2.69 -14.44 -3.87
CA ALA A 17 2.60 -15.10 -5.16
C ALA A 17 3.15 -14.18 -6.25
N THR A 18 3.84 -14.77 -7.22
CA THR A 18 4.26 -14.04 -8.42
C THR A 18 3.06 -13.73 -9.33
N LEU A 19 3.22 -12.75 -10.22
CA LEU A 19 2.20 -12.42 -11.21
C LEU A 19 2.54 -13.00 -12.57
N ASN A 20 1.51 -13.37 -13.33
CA ASN A 20 1.60 -13.61 -14.74
C ASN A 20 1.79 -12.28 -15.51
N ALA A 21 2.14 -12.34 -16.78
CA ALA A 21 2.34 -11.15 -17.62
C ALA A 21 1.07 -10.28 -17.75
N ASP A 22 -0.11 -10.87 -17.59
CA ASP A 22 -1.41 -10.17 -17.60
C ASP A 22 -1.80 -9.55 -16.23
N GLY A 23 -0.95 -9.72 -15.20
CA GLY A 23 -1.18 -9.22 -13.86
C GLY A 23 -2.03 -10.15 -12.98
N SER A 24 -2.46 -11.30 -13.48
CA SER A 24 -3.14 -12.31 -12.66
C SER A 24 -2.15 -13.05 -11.75
N ALA A 25 -2.64 -13.58 -10.61
CA ALA A 25 -1.80 -14.33 -9.70
C ALA A 25 -1.34 -15.65 -10.33
N LYS A 26 -0.04 -15.91 -10.25
CA LYS A 26 0.55 -17.20 -10.65
C LYS A 26 0.45 -18.16 -9.49
N LEU A 27 -0.43 -19.15 -9.60
CA LEU A 27 -0.70 -20.11 -8.53
C LEU A 27 0.43 -21.12 -8.33
N GLU A 28 1.14 -21.47 -9.41
CA GLU A 28 2.28 -22.39 -9.34
C GLU A 28 3.50 -21.68 -8.73
N GLY A 29 4.09 -22.28 -7.71
CA GLY A 29 5.26 -21.74 -7.02
C GLY A 29 4.96 -20.58 -6.08
N ALA A 30 3.68 -20.33 -5.78
CA ALA A 30 3.31 -19.37 -4.75
C ALA A 30 3.84 -19.85 -3.38
N ARG A 31 4.42 -18.94 -2.63
CA ARG A 31 4.83 -19.19 -1.25
C ARG A 31 3.62 -19.05 -0.33
N GLY A 32 3.48 -20.01 0.59
CA GLY A 32 2.38 -20.03 1.56
C GLY A 32 1.05 -20.52 0.98
N GLY A 33 0.03 -20.49 1.78
CA GLY A 33 -1.13 -21.34 1.62
C GLY A 33 -2.50 -20.66 1.49
N TYR A 34 -2.64 -19.51 0.90
CA TYR A 34 -3.99 -18.93 0.68
C TYR A 34 -4.85 -19.72 -0.32
N GLY A 35 -4.31 -20.74 -0.97
CA GLY A 35 -5.06 -21.68 -1.81
C GLY A 35 -5.92 -20.97 -2.85
N ARG A 36 -7.19 -20.78 -2.54
CA ARG A 36 -8.17 -20.15 -3.44
C ARG A 36 -8.03 -18.62 -3.57
N TYR A 37 -7.29 -17.99 -2.68
CA TYR A 37 -7.14 -16.55 -2.60
C TYR A 37 -5.65 -16.17 -2.60
N PRO A 38 -4.93 -16.44 -3.70
CA PRO A 38 -3.51 -16.10 -3.78
C PRO A 38 -3.32 -14.59 -3.64
N THR A 39 -2.17 -14.18 -3.13
CA THR A 39 -1.79 -12.77 -3.11
C THR A 39 -1.61 -12.23 -4.54
N LEU A 40 -1.80 -10.93 -4.71
CA LEU A 40 -1.51 -10.21 -5.96
C LEU A 40 -0.14 -9.55 -5.83
N GLY A 41 0.88 -10.20 -6.34
CA GLY A 41 2.26 -9.85 -6.02
C GLY A 41 2.52 -10.11 -4.53
N GLY A 42 3.08 -9.15 -3.82
CA GLY A 42 3.27 -9.24 -2.36
C GLY A 42 2.06 -8.86 -1.52
N PHE A 43 0.91 -8.50 -2.13
CA PHE A 43 -0.24 -7.95 -1.42
C PHE A 43 -1.40 -8.94 -1.31
N ASP A 44 -2.05 -8.97 -0.13
CA ASP A 44 -3.30 -9.68 0.07
C ASP A 44 -4.42 -9.10 -0.81
N GLN A 45 -5.35 -9.94 -1.27
CA GLN A 45 -6.49 -9.49 -2.09
C GLN A 45 -7.38 -8.47 -1.38
N LEU A 46 -7.45 -8.51 -0.04
CA LEU A 46 -8.18 -7.53 0.75
C LEU A 46 -7.62 -6.10 0.60
N SER A 47 -6.31 -5.98 0.36
CA SER A 47 -5.64 -4.69 0.14
C SER A 47 -5.40 -4.37 -1.33
N ALA A 48 -5.19 -5.37 -2.18
CA ALA A 48 -4.80 -5.17 -3.58
C ALA A 48 -5.97 -4.98 -4.55
N THR A 49 -7.18 -5.44 -4.18
CA THR A 49 -8.35 -5.33 -5.06
C THR A 49 -8.91 -3.91 -5.03
N VAL A 50 -8.79 -3.20 -6.14
CA VAL A 50 -9.35 -1.84 -6.30
C VAL A 50 -10.86 -1.89 -6.15
N GLY A 51 -11.42 -1.05 -5.28
CA GLY A 51 -12.83 -1.07 -4.90
C GLY A 51 -13.20 -2.16 -3.89
N GLY A 52 -12.21 -2.92 -3.39
CA GLY A 52 -12.41 -4.02 -2.46
C GLY A 52 -12.52 -3.60 -0.99
N PHE A 53 -12.14 -4.52 -0.10
CA PHE A 53 -12.33 -4.36 1.34
C PHE A 53 -11.58 -3.16 1.92
N TRP A 54 -10.32 -2.96 1.56
CA TRP A 54 -9.55 -1.82 2.05
C TRP A 54 -10.20 -0.49 1.67
N ASP A 55 -10.62 -0.36 0.42
CA ASP A 55 -11.31 0.83 -0.07
C ASP A 55 -12.67 1.04 0.58
N ALA A 56 -13.38 -0.03 0.96
CA ALA A 56 -14.61 0.05 1.72
C ALA A 56 -14.36 0.60 3.13
N MET A 57 -13.30 0.14 3.82
CA MET A 57 -12.94 0.63 5.15
C MET A 57 -12.57 2.13 5.13
N ILE A 58 -11.82 2.57 4.11
CA ILE A 58 -11.52 4.00 3.91
C ILE A 58 -12.80 4.75 3.53
N GLY A 59 -13.65 4.18 2.70
CA GLY A 59 -14.95 4.74 2.30
C GLY A 59 -15.87 5.05 3.48
N GLU A 60 -15.80 4.27 4.57
CA GLU A 60 -16.49 4.54 5.84
C GLU A 60 -15.88 5.71 6.62
N GLY A 61 -14.84 6.35 6.10
CA GLY A 61 -14.10 7.42 6.79
C GLY A 61 -13.18 6.92 7.89
N ARG A 62 -12.84 5.65 7.90
CA ARG A 62 -11.89 5.08 8.86
C ARG A 62 -10.47 5.43 8.49
N ASP A 63 -9.66 5.70 9.50
CA ASP A 63 -8.21 5.66 9.39
C ASP A 63 -7.80 4.18 9.40
N TRP A 64 -7.61 3.60 8.19
CA TRP A 64 -7.37 2.17 8.02
C TRP A 64 -6.18 1.96 7.11
N TRP A 65 -5.01 1.77 7.72
CA TRP A 65 -3.74 1.67 7.03
C TRP A 65 -3.36 0.23 6.78
N ILE A 66 -2.51 -0.01 5.80
CA ILE A 66 -1.91 -1.33 5.57
C ILE A 66 -0.46 -1.34 6.01
N THR A 67 -0.01 -2.46 6.56
CA THR A 67 1.38 -2.73 6.88
C THR A 67 1.88 -3.94 6.11
N ALA A 68 3.17 -4.03 5.92
CA ALA A 68 3.86 -5.22 5.47
C ALA A 68 4.50 -5.95 6.64
N ASN A 69 4.65 -7.24 6.51
CA ASN A 69 5.41 -8.08 7.43
C ASN A 69 5.99 -9.28 6.66
N SER A 70 6.98 -9.92 7.26
CA SER A 70 7.56 -11.14 6.69
C SER A 70 6.67 -12.35 6.88
N ASP A 71 5.76 -12.29 7.85
CA ASP A 71 4.99 -13.43 8.38
C ASP A 71 5.89 -14.65 8.69
N SER A 72 7.08 -14.35 9.16
CA SER A 72 8.16 -15.32 9.36
C SER A 72 7.89 -16.21 10.57
N HIS A 73 8.13 -17.52 10.42
CA HIS A 73 7.96 -18.53 11.48
C HIS A 73 9.32 -19.11 11.86
N VAL A 74 9.66 -20.27 11.28
CA VAL A 74 10.86 -21.02 11.68
C VAL A 74 11.85 -21.28 10.55
N HIS A 75 11.47 -21.06 9.31
CA HIS A 75 12.23 -21.48 8.13
C HIS A 75 13.01 -20.36 7.41
N PHE A 76 13.01 -19.16 7.93
CA PHE A 76 13.71 -18.03 7.28
C PHE A 76 15.24 -18.18 7.33
N SER A 77 15.79 -18.78 8.39
CA SER A 77 17.24 -18.98 8.55
C SER A 77 17.79 -20.15 7.72
N GLU A 78 16.92 -21.01 7.22
CA GLU A 78 17.27 -22.24 6.52
C GLU A 78 17.06 -22.12 4.99
N GLY A 79 16.73 -20.93 4.49
CA GLY A 79 16.36 -20.74 3.10
C GLY A 79 15.04 -21.42 2.72
N GLY A 80 14.14 -21.61 3.70
CA GLY A 80 12.82 -22.21 3.53
C GLY A 80 11.80 -21.30 2.88
N SER A 81 10.54 -21.48 3.25
CA SER A 81 9.42 -20.71 2.67
C SER A 81 9.24 -19.32 3.27
N ASP A 82 9.86 -19.04 4.41
CA ASP A 82 9.74 -17.78 5.12
C ASP A 82 10.78 -16.77 4.63
N PHE A 83 10.42 -15.50 4.72
CA PHE A 83 11.37 -14.39 4.59
C PHE A 83 11.83 -13.91 5.95
N GLY A 84 13.08 -13.49 6.08
CA GLY A 84 13.52 -12.73 7.23
C GLY A 84 12.87 -11.34 7.25
N PRO A 85 12.80 -10.68 8.42
CA PRO A 85 12.25 -9.33 8.51
C PRO A 85 12.95 -8.37 7.55
N GLY A 86 12.17 -7.69 6.69
CA GLY A 86 12.67 -6.72 5.71
C GLY A 86 13.24 -7.30 4.42
N GLU A 87 13.21 -8.61 4.22
CA GLU A 87 13.74 -9.24 3.00
C GLU A 87 12.82 -9.10 1.79
N ASP A 88 11.52 -9.26 1.95
CA ASP A 88 10.55 -9.18 0.84
C ASP A 88 9.70 -7.94 0.91
N SER A 89 9.14 -7.66 2.06
CA SER A 89 8.20 -6.57 2.26
C SER A 89 8.56 -5.73 3.49
N THR A 90 8.36 -4.43 3.37
CA THR A 90 8.75 -3.46 4.39
C THR A 90 7.68 -2.41 4.59
N THR A 91 7.36 -2.10 5.85
CA THR A 91 6.63 -0.90 6.21
C THR A 91 7.61 0.22 6.50
N CYS A 92 7.61 1.25 5.66
CA CYS A 92 8.39 2.46 5.87
C CYS A 92 7.58 3.46 6.67
N VAL A 93 8.18 4.03 7.71
CA VAL A 93 7.53 4.95 8.66
C VAL A 93 8.19 6.32 8.57
N CYS A 94 7.40 7.37 8.37
CA CYS A 94 7.87 8.76 8.38
C CYS A 94 7.77 9.33 9.80
N ALA A 95 8.81 9.16 10.61
CA ALA A 95 8.86 9.56 12.00
C ALA A 95 10.31 9.82 12.47
N ASP A 96 10.45 10.45 13.62
CA ASP A 96 11.71 10.42 14.35
C ASP A 96 12.00 9.02 14.90
N SER A 97 13.27 8.72 15.17
CA SER A 97 13.73 7.37 15.54
C SER A 97 13.50 7.01 17.03
N ASP A 98 12.36 7.43 17.58
CA ASP A 98 11.92 7.04 18.91
C ASP A 98 10.60 6.28 18.87
N HIS A 99 10.34 5.48 19.90
CA HIS A 99 9.17 4.60 19.94
C HIS A 99 7.83 5.33 19.87
N ALA A 100 7.72 6.49 20.52
CA ALA A 100 6.46 7.25 20.57
C ALA A 100 6.14 7.85 19.21
N SER A 101 7.13 8.45 18.55
CA SER A 101 7.02 9.02 17.21
C SER A 101 6.67 7.95 16.15
N ILE A 102 7.32 6.78 16.22
CA ILE A 102 7.03 5.65 15.32
C ILE A 102 5.59 5.16 15.49
N LEU A 103 5.13 4.95 16.72
CA LEU A 103 3.77 4.50 17.01
C LEU A 103 2.72 5.52 16.55
N GLU A 104 2.98 6.81 16.77
CA GLU A 104 2.09 7.88 16.32
C GLU A 104 2.04 7.97 14.80
N ALA A 105 3.17 7.84 14.11
CA ALA A 105 3.22 7.83 12.66
C ALA A 105 2.44 6.65 12.06
N ILE A 106 2.55 5.45 12.64
CA ILE A 106 1.75 4.30 12.22
C ILE A 106 0.26 4.58 12.43
N ARG A 107 -0.14 5.13 13.56
CA ARG A 107 -1.53 5.47 13.86
C ARG A 107 -2.12 6.51 12.93
N SER A 108 -1.33 7.50 12.56
CA SER A 108 -1.75 8.60 11.66
C SER A 108 -1.61 8.26 10.18
N GLY A 109 -1.12 7.07 9.84
CA GLY A 109 -0.94 6.65 8.43
C GLY A 109 0.27 7.25 7.73
N ARG A 110 1.22 7.83 8.47
CA ARG A 110 2.49 8.32 7.90
C ARG A 110 3.42 7.17 7.57
N ILE A 111 2.89 6.24 6.79
CA ILE A 111 3.58 5.03 6.38
C ILE A 111 3.35 4.77 4.89
N PHE A 112 4.26 4.04 4.29
CA PHE A 112 4.03 3.37 3.00
C PHE A 112 4.62 1.97 3.04
N VAL A 113 4.12 1.12 2.16
CA VAL A 113 4.54 -0.28 2.05
C VAL A 113 5.25 -0.50 0.73
N THR A 114 6.35 -1.21 0.76
CA THR A 114 7.06 -1.67 -0.43
C THR A 114 7.30 -3.18 -0.38
N THR A 115 7.31 -3.81 -1.54
CA THR A 115 7.67 -5.22 -1.70
C THR A 115 8.79 -5.32 -2.73
N GLY A 116 9.70 -6.27 -2.55
CA GLY A 116 10.82 -6.50 -3.45
C GLY A 116 11.79 -5.32 -3.57
N ASP A 117 11.84 -4.44 -2.58
CA ASP A 117 12.71 -3.25 -2.55
C ASP A 117 12.56 -2.31 -3.76
N LEU A 118 11.39 -2.25 -4.40
CA LEU A 118 11.17 -1.41 -5.59
C LEU A 118 11.36 0.08 -5.30
N ILE A 119 10.80 0.59 -4.20
CA ILE A 119 10.90 2.00 -3.81
C ILE A 119 11.51 2.15 -2.43
N SER A 120 12.35 3.17 -2.27
CA SER A 120 13.00 3.53 -1.00
C SER A 120 12.41 4.80 -0.37
N GLY A 121 11.55 5.51 -1.07
CA GLY A 121 10.92 6.72 -0.55
C GLY A 121 9.80 7.25 -1.44
N ILE A 122 8.90 7.98 -0.81
CA ILE A 122 7.81 8.69 -1.46
C ILE A 122 7.75 10.13 -0.93
N LYS A 123 7.56 11.09 -1.83
CA LYS A 123 7.24 12.48 -1.48
C LYS A 123 5.97 12.89 -2.19
N LEU A 124 5.10 13.55 -1.45
CA LEU A 124 3.83 14.06 -1.94
C LEU A 124 3.81 15.58 -1.78
N SER A 125 3.33 16.30 -2.79
CA SER A 125 3.03 17.72 -2.66
C SER A 125 1.73 18.06 -3.37
N LEU A 126 1.00 19.03 -2.82
CA LEU A 126 -0.28 19.49 -3.35
C LEU A 126 -0.19 20.97 -3.65
N THR A 127 -0.62 21.35 -4.85
CA THR A 127 -0.78 22.75 -5.27
C THR A 127 -2.23 23.03 -5.63
N GLY A 128 -2.58 24.31 -5.76
CA GLY A 128 -3.97 24.75 -6.01
C GLY A 128 -4.67 25.31 -4.76
N THR A 129 -4.07 25.17 -3.56
CA THR A 129 -4.57 25.74 -2.30
C THR A 129 -3.86 27.04 -1.90
N GLY A 130 -3.20 27.74 -2.86
CA GLY A 130 -2.32 28.88 -2.62
C GLY A 130 -0.86 28.51 -2.88
N SER A 131 -0.04 28.31 -1.83
CA SER A 131 1.33 27.81 -1.98
C SER A 131 1.35 26.28 -2.02
N ALA A 132 2.41 25.74 -2.63
CA ALA A 132 2.65 24.29 -2.59
C ALA A 132 2.77 23.80 -1.13
N ARG A 133 2.06 22.74 -0.80
CA ARG A 133 2.08 22.10 0.52
C ARG A 133 2.66 20.70 0.40
N GLU A 134 3.68 20.41 1.20
CA GLU A 134 4.17 19.04 1.38
C GLU A 134 3.15 18.24 2.18
N LEU A 135 2.92 17.01 1.75
CA LEU A 135 1.99 16.06 2.39
C LEU A 135 2.74 14.79 2.77
N PHE A 136 2.22 14.15 3.82
CA PHE A 136 2.58 12.79 4.16
C PHE A 136 1.41 11.84 3.83
N PRO A 137 1.65 10.55 3.60
CA PRO A 137 0.59 9.55 3.61
C PRO A 137 -0.26 9.71 4.89
N GLY A 138 -1.56 9.55 4.78
CA GLY A 138 -2.49 9.75 5.89
C GLY A 138 -2.97 11.19 6.10
N ASP A 139 -2.33 12.21 5.49
CA ASP A 139 -2.75 13.59 5.63
C ASP A 139 -4.15 13.84 5.05
N ARG A 140 -4.87 14.74 5.71
CA ARG A 140 -6.18 15.24 5.25
C ARG A 140 -6.05 16.71 4.85
N VAL A 141 -6.64 17.06 3.73
CA VAL A 141 -6.67 18.43 3.21
C VAL A 141 -8.11 18.86 3.01
N VAL A 142 -8.46 20.01 3.58
CA VAL A 142 -9.75 20.65 3.36
C VAL A 142 -9.61 21.64 2.21
N VAL A 143 -10.48 21.55 1.23
CA VAL A 143 -10.48 22.39 0.02
C VAL A 143 -11.88 22.89 -0.25
N GLU A 144 -11.97 23.98 -1.04
CA GLU A 144 -13.25 24.52 -1.49
C GLU A 144 -13.82 23.67 -2.64
N GLN A 145 -15.14 23.56 -2.70
CA GLN A 145 -15.81 22.85 -3.78
C GLN A 145 -15.49 23.48 -5.14
N GLY A 146 -15.09 22.66 -6.10
CA GLY A 146 -14.72 23.10 -7.44
C GLY A 146 -13.30 23.62 -7.57
N GLN A 147 -12.51 23.60 -6.51
CA GLN A 147 -11.10 23.96 -6.56
C GLN A 147 -10.29 22.89 -7.32
N GLU A 148 -9.52 23.33 -8.31
CA GLU A 148 -8.60 22.46 -9.03
C GLU A 148 -7.34 22.25 -8.19
N LEU A 149 -6.95 20.99 -8.05
CA LEU A 149 -5.80 20.55 -7.27
C LEU A 149 -4.84 19.77 -8.15
N GLN A 150 -3.55 20.03 -7.99
CA GLN A 150 -2.49 19.25 -8.60
C GLN A 150 -1.73 18.48 -7.51
N LEU A 151 -1.79 17.15 -7.57
CA LEU A 151 -0.98 16.27 -6.74
C LEU A 151 0.30 15.89 -7.49
N GLN A 152 1.44 16.16 -6.88
CA GLN A 152 2.73 15.69 -7.36
C GLN A 152 3.21 14.53 -6.48
N VAL A 153 3.54 13.41 -7.11
CA VAL A 153 4.09 12.23 -6.47
C VAL A 153 5.52 12.03 -6.98
N THR A 154 6.48 11.96 -6.06
CA THR A 154 7.87 11.65 -6.38
C THR A 154 8.24 10.33 -5.72
N LEU A 155 8.67 9.36 -6.50
CA LEU A 155 9.12 8.05 -6.04
C LEU A 155 10.65 7.99 -6.11
N ASN A 156 11.27 7.57 -5.02
CA ASN A 156 12.70 7.23 -5.02
C ASN A 156 12.82 5.72 -5.24
N LEU A 157 13.34 5.32 -6.38
CA LEU A 157 13.65 3.92 -6.64
C LEU A 157 14.86 3.50 -5.83
N SER A 158 14.94 2.23 -5.41
CA SER A 158 16.05 1.77 -4.57
C SER A 158 17.38 1.77 -5.30
N GLY A 159 17.38 1.53 -6.62
CA GLY A 159 18.57 1.54 -7.47
C GLY A 159 19.61 0.46 -7.11
N ARG A 160 19.22 -0.54 -6.34
CA ARG A 160 20.06 -1.65 -5.90
C ARG A 160 19.29 -2.98 -6.05
N PRO A 161 20.02 -4.10 -6.17
CA PRO A 161 19.38 -5.42 -6.14
C PRO A 161 18.59 -5.63 -4.84
N ASN A 162 17.47 -6.33 -4.95
CA ASN A 162 16.70 -6.80 -3.80
C ASN A 162 17.39 -7.98 -3.10
N PHE A 163 16.74 -8.55 -2.07
CA PHE A 163 17.27 -9.69 -1.32
C PHE A 163 17.62 -10.89 -2.21
N ASN A 164 16.87 -11.16 -3.27
CA ASN A 164 17.14 -12.25 -4.20
C ASN A 164 18.23 -11.93 -5.23
N GLY A 165 18.77 -10.71 -5.26
CA GLY A 165 19.72 -10.23 -6.27
C GLY A 165 19.08 -9.72 -7.55
N ASP A 166 17.73 -9.62 -7.60
CA ASP A 166 17.03 -9.06 -8.74
C ASP A 166 17.02 -7.52 -8.70
N ASN A 167 17.03 -6.88 -9.87
CA ASN A 167 16.88 -5.43 -9.98
C ASN A 167 15.41 -5.11 -10.31
N PRO A 168 14.62 -4.65 -9.32
CA PRO A 168 13.21 -4.32 -9.58
C PRO A 168 13.09 -3.08 -10.47
N GLU A 169 12.18 -3.12 -11.43
CA GLU A 169 11.90 -2.05 -12.37
C GLU A 169 10.50 -1.50 -12.17
N LEU A 170 10.38 -0.17 -12.09
CA LEU A 170 9.10 0.50 -12.07
C LEU A 170 8.49 0.48 -13.48
N ARG A 171 7.40 -0.25 -13.66
CA ARG A 171 6.71 -0.34 -14.96
C ARG A 171 5.50 0.56 -15.06
N ARG A 172 4.90 0.92 -13.93
CA ARG A 172 3.63 1.65 -13.91
C ARG A 172 3.39 2.28 -12.54
N VAL A 173 2.75 3.43 -12.54
CA VAL A 173 2.14 4.05 -11.35
C VAL A 173 0.66 4.25 -11.63
N ASP A 174 -0.20 3.69 -10.80
CA ASP A 174 -1.64 3.89 -10.87
C ASP A 174 -2.06 4.86 -9.74
N ILE A 175 -2.77 5.92 -10.09
CA ILE A 175 -3.41 6.82 -9.13
C ILE A 175 -4.84 6.32 -8.92
N ILE A 176 -5.15 5.94 -7.70
CA ILE A 176 -6.43 5.35 -7.32
C ILE A 176 -7.20 6.35 -6.47
N GLN A 177 -8.45 6.57 -6.80
CA GLN A 177 -9.35 7.47 -6.10
C GLN A 177 -10.66 6.75 -5.75
N GLY A 178 -11.12 6.94 -4.51
CA GLY A 178 -12.42 6.52 -4.04
C GLY A 178 -13.12 7.66 -3.29
N LEU A 179 -14.43 7.61 -3.21
CA LEU A 179 -15.26 8.54 -2.44
C LEU A 179 -15.58 7.96 -1.06
N LEU A 180 -15.79 8.83 -0.09
CA LEU A 180 -16.39 8.43 1.17
C LEU A 180 -17.86 8.04 0.94
N PHE A 181 -18.37 7.13 1.75
CA PHE A 181 -19.78 6.74 1.66
C PHE A 181 -20.71 7.89 2.05
N SER A 182 -21.79 8.02 1.29
CA SER A 182 -22.84 9.01 1.45
C SER A 182 -24.15 8.42 0.92
N ALA A 183 -25.21 9.23 0.91
CA ALA A 183 -26.46 8.82 0.29
C ALA A 183 -26.34 8.57 -1.23
N GLU A 184 -25.45 9.35 -1.90
CA GLU A 184 -25.17 9.22 -3.33
C GLU A 184 -24.12 8.12 -3.66
N ASN A 185 -23.33 7.74 -2.67
CA ASN A 185 -22.34 6.67 -2.76
C ASN A 185 -22.48 5.73 -1.56
N PRO A 186 -23.52 4.89 -1.51
CA PRO A 186 -23.75 4.00 -0.37
C PRO A 186 -22.73 2.85 -0.33
N ALA A 187 -22.47 2.38 0.89
CA ALA A 187 -21.67 1.16 1.07
C ALA A 187 -22.36 -0.04 0.43
N THR A 188 -21.60 -0.87 -0.27
CA THR A 188 -22.08 -2.13 -0.84
C THR A 188 -21.13 -3.26 -0.41
N ASP A 189 -21.60 -4.15 0.46
CA ASP A 189 -20.98 -5.43 0.84
C ASP A 189 -19.44 -5.47 0.85
N ASN A 190 -18.77 -4.83 1.77
CA ASN A 190 -17.30 -4.83 1.88
C ASN A 190 -16.57 -4.35 0.61
N SER A 191 -17.22 -3.51 -0.19
CA SER A 191 -16.64 -2.90 -1.39
C SER A 191 -16.96 -1.41 -1.49
N ASN A 192 -16.14 -0.67 -2.24
CA ASN A 192 -16.38 0.73 -2.58
C ASN A 192 -16.44 0.89 -4.10
N ALA A 193 -17.63 0.86 -4.67
CA ALA A 193 -17.85 0.91 -6.10
C ALA A 193 -17.40 2.23 -6.76
N SER A 194 -17.15 3.29 -5.99
CA SER A 194 -16.62 4.55 -6.49
C SER A 194 -15.10 4.52 -6.73
N THR A 195 -14.40 3.55 -6.12
CA THR A 195 -12.95 3.46 -6.23
C THR A 195 -12.52 2.99 -7.62
N ARG A 196 -11.63 3.72 -8.22
CA ARG A 196 -11.12 3.43 -9.56
C ARG A 196 -9.72 4.00 -9.77
N VAL A 197 -9.01 3.45 -10.74
CA VAL A 197 -7.79 4.07 -11.28
C VAL A 197 -8.22 5.29 -12.11
N ILE A 198 -7.78 6.47 -11.69
CA ILE A 198 -8.09 7.75 -12.36
C ILE A 198 -6.98 8.19 -13.31
N ASP A 199 -5.76 7.72 -13.06
CA ASP A 199 -4.62 7.98 -13.92
C ASP A 199 -3.65 6.80 -13.88
N ARG A 200 -2.96 6.59 -15.00
CA ARG A 200 -1.99 5.51 -15.18
C ARG A 200 -0.76 6.04 -15.90
N ILE A 201 0.34 6.13 -15.18
CA ILE A 201 1.60 6.67 -15.66
C ILE A 201 2.56 5.53 -15.91
N GLN A 202 3.14 5.49 -17.11
CA GLN A 202 4.26 4.60 -17.43
C GLN A 202 5.52 5.46 -17.43
N PRO A 203 6.56 5.09 -16.66
CA PRO A 203 7.86 5.75 -16.76
C PRO A 203 8.44 5.57 -18.16
N ASP A 204 9.12 6.60 -18.66
CA ASP A 204 9.84 6.56 -19.93
C ASP A 204 11.06 5.63 -19.86
#